data_0edd221367714fbe224ab08a76269127
#
_entry.id   0edd221367714fbe224ab08a76269127
#
_cell.length_a   1.000
_cell.length_b   1.000
_cell.length_c   1.000
_cell.angle_alpha   90.00
_cell.angle_beta   90.00
_cell.angle_gamma   90.00
#
_symmetry.space_group_name_H-M   'P 1'
#
loop_
_entity.id
_entity.type
_entity.pdbx_description
1 polymer ?
#
loop_
_entity_poly.entity_id
_entity_poly.type
_entity_poly.pdbx_seq_one_letter_code
_entity_poly.pdbx_strand_id
1 'polypeptide(L)'
;MKNTTGLATPLPLMSAASGEVNNKLDKLFFFGKKNILNMYCTAGFPALESTATVMLALQQHGADIIELGIPYSDPIADGQVIQQSNMQALQNGISIQKIFFQLNAVKDQLHIPVILMGYLNPVMQYGLEKFCADASAAGVSGIILPDLPMYEYEQLYQQLFKKYGLHCIFLISPQTSPQRIKKADELSSGFIYAVSSSATTGGDTDLKTQRDYFKKISSLKLKNPVLIGFGIKDRATFDLACMYAAGAIIGSAYIKAIKHSEDINGTTREFIQQLKTV
;
A
#
# COMPACT_ATOMS: atom_id res chain seq x y z
N MET A 1 -34.03 -21.74 23.21
CA MET A 1 -32.94 -21.73 22.19
C MET A 1 -33.20 -20.55 21.27
N LYS A 2 -32.51 -19.43 21.46
CA LYS A 2 -32.62 -18.26 20.58
C LYS A 2 -31.24 -18.01 19.98
N ASN A 3 -31.14 -18.27 18.68
CA ASN A 3 -29.96 -17.92 17.88
C ASN A 3 -29.93 -16.39 17.71
N THR A 4 -28.95 -15.73 18.28
CA THR A 4 -28.62 -14.34 17.97
C THR A 4 -27.42 -14.33 17.03
N THR A 5 -27.69 -14.25 15.74
CA THR A 5 -26.73 -13.88 14.72
C THR A 5 -26.34 -12.42 14.94
N GLY A 6 -25.13 -12.20 15.44
CA GLY A 6 -24.55 -10.87 15.55
C GLY A 6 -24.28 -10.30 14.17
N LEU A 7 -25.16 -9.43 13.69
CA LEU A 7 -24.94 -8.59 12.53
C LEU A 7 -23.84 -7.58 12.86
N ALA A 8 -22.73 -7.67 12.14
CA ALA A 8 -21.68 -6.67 12.20
C ALA A 8 -22.23 -5.31 11.79
N THR A 9 -22.10 -4.33 12.66
CA THR A 9 -22.49 -2.93 12.41
C THR A 9 -21.70 -2.41 11.20
N PRO A 10 -22.35 -1.77 10.21
CA PRO A 10 -21.63 -1.17 9.09
C PRO A 10 -20.71 -0.04 9.60
N LEU A 11 -19.50 0.03 9.06
CA LEU A 11 -18.54 1.12 9.31
C LEU A 11 -19.22 2.47 8.99
N PRO A 12 -18.91 3.54 9.76
CA PRO A 12 -19.48 4.84 9.50
C PRO A 12 -19.04 5.32 8.11
N LEU A 13 -20.03 5.58 7.26
CA LEU A 13 -19.85 6.22 5.97
C LEU A 13 -19.17 7.59 6.19
N MET A 14 -18.04 7.82 5.53
CA MET A 14 -17.42 9.14 5.46
C MET A 14 -18.47 10.11 4.93
N SER A 15 -18.77 11.18 5.67
CA SER A 15 -19.69 12.22 5.26
C SER A 15 -19.14 12.89 3.99
N ALA A 16 -19.87 12.76 2.90
CA ALA A 16 -19.64 13.51 1.69
C ALA A 16 -19.95 14.98 1.95
N ALA A 17 -18.97 15.76 2.39
CA ALA A 17 -18.98 17.20 2.17
C ALA A 17 -18.76 17.39 0.67
N SER A 18 -19.77 17.88 -0.02
CA SER A 18 -19.86 18.31 -1.41
C SER A 18 -18.50 18.57 -2.10
N GLY A 19 -17.95 17.55 -2.74
CA GLY A 19 -16.78 17.62 -3.58
C GLY A 19 -16.78 16.37 -4.45
N GLU A 20 -16.58 16.51 -5.74
CA GLU A 20 -16.43 15.40 -6.67
C GLU A 20 -15.37 14.42 -6.13
N VAL A 21 -15.75 13.15 -5.96
CA VAL A 21 -14.84 12.08 -5.53
C VAL A 21 -13.94 11.75 -6.73
N ASN A 22 -12.90 12.56 -6.92
CA ASN A 22 -12.00 12.43 -8.08
C ASN A 22 -10.87 11.41 -7.86
N ASN A 23 -10.48 11.18 -6.60
CA ASN A 23 -9.41 10.23 -6.29
C ASN A 23 -9.90 8.78 -6.37
N LYS A 24 -9.16 7.92 -7.08
CA LYS A 24 -9.50 6.51 -7.26
C LYS A 24 -9.53 5.74 -5.94
N LEU A 25 -8.70 6.13 -4.97
CA LEU A 25 -8.64 5.50 -3.65
C LEU A 25 -9.91 5.80 -2.84
N ASP A 26 -10.42 7.04 -2.91
CA ASP A 26 -11.68 7.41 -2.27
C ASP A 26 -12.85 6.61 -2.86
N LYS A 27 -12.90 6.47 -4.19
CA LYS A 27 -13.94 5.66 -4.87
C LYS A 27 -13.92 4.22 -4.39
N LEU A 28 -12.72 3.61 -4.25
CA LEU A 28 -12.59 2.24 -3.81
C LEU A 28 -13.19 2.01 -2.42
N PHE A 29 -12.93 2.91 -1.47
CA PHE A 29 -13.42 2.78 -0.10
C PHE A 29 -14.85 3.26 0.08
N PHE A 30 -15.32 4.22 -0.73
CA PHE A 30 -16.70 4.73 -0.66
C PHE A 30 -17.75 3.63 -0.83
N PHE A 31 -17.51 2.67 -1.73
CA PHE A 31 -18.41 1.55 -1.96
C PHE A 31 -18.29 0.42 -0.92
N GLY A 32 -17.50 0.60 0.12
CA GLY A 32 -17.37 -0.37 1.22
C GLY A 32 -16.79 -1.71 0.80
N LYS A 33 -15.95 -1.73 -0.24
CA LYS A 33 -15.30 -2.95 -0.73
C LYS A 33 -14.52 -3.63 0.39
N LYS A 34 -14.67 -4.96 0.47
CA LYS A 34 -13.97 -5.84 1.40
C LYS A 34 -12.98 -6.72 0.65
N ASN A 35 -12.10 -7.38 1.40
CA ASN A 35 -11.07 -8.26 0.85
C ASN A 35 -10.21 -7.56 -0.20
N ILE A 36 -9.85 -6.29 0.09
CA ILE A 36 -9.02 -5.48 -0.78
C ILE A 36 -7.64 -6.11 -0.89
N LEU A 37 -7.22 -6.38 -2.11
CA LEU A 37 -5.89 -6.86 -2.44
C LEU A 37 -5.02 -5.69 -2.90
N ASN A 38 -4.14 -5.22 -2.00
CA ASN A 38 -3.10 -4.25 -2.34
C ASN A 38 -1.81 -5.00 -2.69
N MET A 39 -1.28 -4.77 -3.89
CA MET A 39 -0.09 -5.45 -4.39
C MET A 39 1.08 -4.46 -4.48
N TYR A 40 2.12 -4.72 -3.69
CA TYR A 40 3.38 -3.99 -3.78
C TYR A 40 4.24 -4.54 -4.93
N CYS A 41 4.81 -3.63 -5.70
CA CYS A 41 5.86 -3.93 -6.67
C CYS A 41 6.94 -2.84 -6.65
N THR A 42 8.19 -3.20 -6.98
CA THR A 42 9.32 -2.27 -7.04
C THR A 42 9.43 -1.69 -8.45
N ALA A 43 9.47 -0.37 -8.58
CA ALA A 43 9.69 0.29 -9.88
C ALA A 43 11.06 -0.08 -10.47
N GLY A 44 11.11 -0.43 -11.75
CA GLY A 44 12.35 -0.86 -12.43
C GLY A 44 12.82 -2.27 -12.08
N PHE A 45 11.93 -3.12 -11.53
CA PHE A 45 12.21 -4.53 -11.20
C PHE A 45 11.19 -5.47 -11.88
N PRO A 46 11.60 -6.66 -12.39
CA PRO A 46 12.96 -7.20 -12.40
C PRO A 46 13.91 -6.52 -13.40
N ALA A 47 13.40 -5.86 -14.43
CA ALA A 47 14.15 -5.05 -15.38
C ALA A 47 13.65 -3.60 -15.41
N LEU A 48 14.45 -2.67 -15.94
CA LEU A 48 14.12 -1.24 -15.95
C LEU A 48 12.72 -0.96 -16.53
N GLU A 49 12.38 -1.60 -17.63
CA GLU A 49 11.14 -1.37 -18.37
C GLU A 49 9.95 -2.22 -17.87
N SER A 50 10.16 -3.03 -16.82
CA SER A 50 9.11 -3.94 -16.34
C SER A 50 7.97 -3.25 -15.60
N THR A 51 8.15 -2.01 -15.09
CA THR A 51 7.19 -1.31 -14.23
C THR A 51 5.78 -1.30 -14.83
N ALA A 52 5.66 -0.83 -16.07
CA ALA A 52 4.37 -0.73 -16.75
C ALA A 52 3.70 -2.10 -16.93
N THR A 53 4.46 -3.10 -17.39
CA THR A 53 3.97 -4.47 -17.58
C THR A 53 3.48 -5.09 -16.27
N VAL A 54 4.25 -4.91 -15.18
CA VAL A 54 3.88 -5.40 -13.84
C VAL A 54 2.57 -4.76 -13.38
N MET A 55 2.45 -3.43 -13.48
CA MET A 55 1.26 -2.71 -13.01
C MET A 55 0.00 -3.09 -13.81
N LEU A 56 0.10 -3.19 -15.13
CA LEU A 56 -1.01 -3.62 -15.97
C LEU A 56 -1.41 -5.07 -15.70
N ALA A 57 -0.46 -5.97 -15.52
CA ALA A 57 -0.73 -7.36 -15.15
C ALA A 57 -1.42 -7.46 -13.77
N LEU A 58 -0.96 -6.71 -12.77
CA LEU A 58 -1.59 -6.67 -11.45
C LEU A 58 -3.07 -6.25 -11.54
N GLN A 59 -3.36 -5.16 -12.26
CA GLN A 59 -4.72 -4.71 -12.49
C GLN A 59 -5.54 -5.76 -13.24
N GLN A 60 -5.02 -6.29 -14.33
CA GLN A 60 -5.72 -7.27 -15.18
C GLN A 60 -6.14 -8.52 -14.42
N HIS A 61 -5.30 -8.98 -13.49
CA HIS A 61 -5.55 -10.21 -12.73
C HIS A 61 -6.24 -9.95 -11.39
N GLY A 62 -6.59 -8.69 -11.07
CA GLY A 62 -7.55 -8.39 -10.02
C GLY A 62 -6.93 -7.85 -8.72
N ALA A 63 -5.76 -7.21 -8.77
CA ALA A 63 -5.37 -6.31 -7.70
C ALA A 63 -6.38 -5.16 -7.58
N ASP A 64 -6.61 -4.66 -6.39
CA ASP A 64 -7.50 -3.54 -6.11
C ASP A 64 -6.74 -2.23 -5.92
N ILE A 65 -5.49 -2.33 -5.48
CA ILE A 65 -4.55 -1.22 -5.30
C ILE A 65 -3.18 -1.70 -5.78
N ILE A 66 -2.43 -0.82 -6.41
CA ILE A 66 -1.01 -1.00 -6.69
C ILE A 66 -0.21 -0.08 -5.77
N GLU A 67 0.72 -0.66 -5.01
CA GLU A 67 1.70 0.06 -4.22
C GLU A 67 3.04 -0.03 -4.95
N LEU A 68 3.42 1.06 -5.62
CA LEU A 68 4.64 1.14 -6.40
C LEU A 68 5.78 1.69 -5.55
N GLY A 69 6.75 0.82 -5.24
CA GLY A 69 7.94 1.16 -4.48
C GLY A 69 8.91 2.03 -5.28
N ILE A 70 9.33 3.16 -4.69
CA ILE A 70 10.43 4.00 -5.17
C ILE A 70 11.72 3.41 -4.60
N PRO A 71 12.61 2.84 -5.43
CA PRO A 71 13.86 2.24 -4.94
C PRO A 71 14.75 3.23 -4.21
N TYR A 72 15.29 2.79 -3.08
CA TYR A 72 16.22 3.55 -2.26
C TYR A 72 17.35 2.65 -1.74
N SER A 73 18.58 3.20 -1.65
CA SER A 73 19.78 2.46 -1.24
C SER A 73 19.82 2.13 0.25
N ASP A 74 19.20 2.98 1.08
CA ASP A 74 19.32 2.93 2.55
C ASP A 74 17.96 2.81 3.26
N PRO A 75 17.11 1.80 2.91
CA PRO A 75 15.78 1.66 3.46
C PRO A 75 15.84 1.20 4.94
N ILE A 76 15.04 1.83 5.80
CA ILE A 76 14.98 1.50 7.23
C ILE A 76 13.76 0.65 7.61
N ALA A 77 12.74 0.59 6.75
CA ALA A 77 11.49 -0.11 7.00
C ALA A 77 11.31 -1.39 6.16
N ASP A 78 12.16 -1.62 5.16
CA ASP A 78 12.00 -2.72 4.20
C ASP A 78 12.68 -4.01 4.68
N GLY A 79 12.00 -5.13 4.45
CA GLY A 79 12.60 -6.46 4.62
C GLY A 79 13.60 -6.80 3.50
N GLN A 80 14.44 -7.81 3.74
CA GLN A 80 15.56 -8.20 2.86
C GLN A 80 15.16 -8.38 1.38
N VAL A 81 13.99 -8.95 1.10
CA VAL A 81 13.52 -9.18 -0.28
C VAL A 81 13.28 -7.86 -1.02
N ILE A 82 12.66 -6.90 -0.33
CA ILE A 82 12.39 -5.57 -0.90
C ILE A 82 13.70 -4.79 -1.06
N GLN A 83 14.60 -4.86 -0.08
CA GLN A 83 15.92 -4.25 -0.19
C GLN A 83 16.70 -4.78 -1.42
N GLN A 84 16.68 -6.10 -1.66
CA GLN A 84 17.32 -6.70 -2.83
C GLN A 84 16.68 -6.23 -4.15
N SER A 85 15.34 -6.14 -4.21
CA SER A 85 14.67 -5.62 -5.41
C SER A 85 14.97 -4.14 -5.65
N ASN A 86 15.05 -3.33 -4.58
CA ASN A 86 15.46 -1.93 -4.66
C ASN A 86 16.88 -1.79 -5.23
N MET A 87 17.83 -2.57 -4.70
CA MET A 87 19.21 -2.54 -5.19
C MET A 87 19.31 -2.95 -6.66
N GLN A 88 18.60 -4.00 -7.07
CA GLN A 88 18.56 -4.41 -8.49
C GLN A 88 17.94 -3.32 -9.37
N ALA A 89 16.86 -2.70 -8.94
CA ALA A 89 16.21 -1.62 -9.69
C ALA A 89 17.12 -0.39 -9.84
N LEU A 90 17.86 -0.03 -8.78
CA LEU A 90 18.86 1.04 -8.85
C LEU A 90 20.00 0.70 -9.83
N GLN A 91 20.49 -0.54 -9.82
CA GLN A 91 21.46 -1.04 -10.79
C GLN A 91 20.92 -1.03 -12.22
N ASN A 92 19.63 -1.30 -12.41
CA ASN A 92 18.94 -1.15 -13.70
C ASN A 92 18.84 0.32 -14.15
N GLY A 93 19.16 1.27 -13.28
CA GLY A 93 19.17 2.70 -13.58
C GLY A 93 17.83 3.40 -13.43
N ILE A 94 16.94 2.89 -12.58
CA ILE A 94 15.67 3.59 -12.24
C ILE A 94 15.95 4.88 -11.47
N SER A 95 15.08 5.87 -11.65
CA SER A 95 15.06 7.14 -10.90
C SER A 95 13.62 7.62 -10.77
N ILE A 96 13.35 8.56 -9.87
CA ILE A 96 12.01 9.15 -9.70
C ILE A 96 11.50 9.74 -11.02
N GLN A 97 12.35 10.39 -11.82
CA GLN A 97 11.99 10.90 -13.13
C GLN A 97 11.53 9.78 -14.07
N LYS A 98 12.26 8.65 -14.11
CA LYS A 98 11.89 7.50 -14.93
C LYS A 98 10.60 6.84 -14.44
N ILE A 99 10.37 6.78 -13.12
CA ILE A 99 9.12 6.30 -12.55
C ILE A 99 7.95 7.14 -13.07
N PHE A 100 8.03 8.46 -12.99
CA PHE A 100 6.97 9.32 -13.50
C PHE A 100 6.81 9.22 -15.02
N PHE A 101 7.90 9.08 -15.76
CA PHE A 101 7.84 8.82 -17.21
C PHE A 101 7.06 7.53 -17.51
N GLN A 102 7.38 6.43 -16.82
CA GLN A 102 6.71 5.13 -17.00
C GLN A 102 5.24 5.17 -16.55
N LEU A 103 4.93 5.84 -15.43
CA LEU A 103 3.55 6.05 -14.98
C LEU A 103 2.72 6.83 -15.99
N ASN A 104 3.25 7.93 -16.52
CA ASN A 104 2.55 8.74 -17.54
C ASN A 104 2.24 7.96 -18.82
N ALA A 105 3.10 7.00 -19.20
CA ALA A 105 2.88 6.16 -20.37
C ALA A 105 1.68 5.20 -20.23
N VAL A 106 1.28 4.86 -18.99
CA VAL A 106 0.20 3.88 -18.73
C VAL A 106 -0.95 4.42 -17.89
N LYS A 107 -0.93 5.68 -17.44
CA LYS A 107 -1.93 6.24 -16.51
C LYS A 107 -3.37 6.13 -16.99
N ASP A 108 -3.59 6.27 -18.31
CA ASP A 108 -4.93 6.20 -18.91
C ASP A 108 -5.45 4.76 -19.02
N GLN A 109 -4.57 3.78 -18.91
CA GLN A 109 -4.89 2.35 -18.88
C GLN A 109 -5.08 1.82 -17.45
N LEU A 110 -4.61 2.56 -16.44
CA LEU A 110 -4.73 2.18 -15.04
C LEU A 110 -6.02 2.74 -14.44
N HIS A 111 -6.94 1.87 -14.07
CA HIS A 111 -8.25 2.23 -13.52
C HIS A 111 -8.32 2.05 -12.00
N ILE A 112 -7.42 1.26 -11.42
CA ILE A 112 -7.28 1.10 -9.97
C ILE A 112 -6.34 2.16 -9.38
N PRO A 113 -6.44 2.49 -8.07
CA PRO A 113 -5.55 3.45 -7.42
C PRO A 113 -4.09 2.95 -7.40
N VAL A 114 -3.18 3.88 -7.65
CA VAL A 114 -1.73 3.69 -7.51
C VAL A 114 -1.25 4.53 -6.34
N ILE A 115 -0.47 3.93 -5.46
CA ILE A 115 0.16 4.56 -4.31
C ILE A 115 1.68 4.47 -4.51
N LEU A 116 2.39 5.57 -4.31
CA LEU A 116 3.85 5.56 -4.27
C LEU A 116 4.31 5.30 -2.84
N MET A 117 5.18 4.30 -2.66
CA MET A 117 5.87 4.06 -1.39
C MET A 117 7.36 4.30 -1.55
N GLY A 118 7.94 5.13 -0.68
CA GLY A 118 9.36 5.46 -0.74
C GLY A 118 9.87 6.06 0.56
N TYR A 119 10.97 6.79 0.46
CA TYR A 119 11.60 7.45 1.60
C TYR A 119 11.70 8.96 1.38
N LEU A 120 11.68 9.71 2.47
CA LEU A 120 11.62 11.18 2.43
C LEU A 120 12.84 11.78 1.71
N ASN A 121 14.05 11.24 1.95
CA ASN A 121 15.26 11.81 1.37
C ASN A 121 15.25 11.83 -0.17
N PRO A 122 14.98 10.75 -0.93
CA PRO A 122 14.86 10.83 -2.39
C PRO A 122 13.79 11.81 -2.87
N VAL A 123 12.67 11.91 -2.15
CA VAL A 123 11.57 12.84 -2.48
C VAL A 123 12.03 14.30 -2.28
N MET A 124 12.74 14.58 -1.19
CA MET A 124 13.29 15.91 -0.94
C MET A 124 14.36 16.30 -1.97
N GLN A 125 15.21 15.36 -2.38
CA GLN A 125 16.21 15.58 -3.45
C GLN A 125 15.55 15.87 -4.80
N TYR A 126 14.42 15.24 -5.10
CA TYR A 126 13.65 15.53 -6.31
C TYR A 126 12.94 16.90 -6.24
N GLY A 127 12.71 17.39 -5.04
CA GLY A 127 11.92 18.57 -4.73
C GLY A 127 10.46 18.19 -4.42
N LEU A 128 10.07 18.37 -3.16
CA LEU A 128 8.78 17.87 -2.64
C LEU A 128 7.56 18.40 -3.42
N GLU A 129 7.51 19.71 -3.72
CA GLU A 129 6.38 20.27 -4.47
C GLU A 129 6.34 19.73 -5.90
N LYS A 130 7.51 19.64 -6.56
CA LYS A 130 7.63 19.02 -7.88
C LYS A 130 7.20 17.55 -7.87
N PHE A 131 7.60 16.81 -6.84
CA PHE A 131 7.19 15.41 -6.66
C PHE A 131 5.66 15.26 -6.54
N CYS A 132 5.03 16.10 -5.72
CA CYS A 132 3.57 16.10 -5.57
C CYS A 132 2.85 16.47 -6.87
N ALA A 133 3.36 17.45 -7.60
CA ALA A 133 2.81 17.86 -8.89
C ALA A 133 2.91 16.75 -9.93
N ASP A 134 4.09 16.13 -10.07
CA ASP A 134 4.32 15.05 -11.03
C ASP A 134 3.54 13.77 -10.66
N ALA A 135 3.43 13.45 -9.35
CA ALA A 135 2.63 12.33 -8.86
C ALA A 135 1.13 12.52 -9.19
N SER A 136 0.59 13.71 -8.93
CA SER A 136 -0.79 14.04 -9.28
C SER A 136 -1.03 13.96 -10.80
N ALA A 137 -0.14 14.54 -11.60
CA ALA A 137 -0.22 14.51 -13.06
C ALA A 137 -0.12 13.09 -13.64
N ALA A 138 0.62 12.19 -12.96
CA ALA A 138 0.74 10.79 -13.31
C ALA A 138 -0.42 9.91 -12.79
N GLY A 139 -1.44 10.50 -12.15
CA GLY A 139 -2.62 9.79 -11.66
C GLY A 139 -2.41 8.98 -10.38
N VAL A 140 -1.36 9.30 -9.61
CA VAL A 140 -1.10 8.71 -8.29
C VAL A 140 -2.19 9.16 -7.31
N SER A 141 -2.68 8.22 -6.51
CA SER A 141 -3.76 8.45 -5.55
C SER A 141 -3.27 8.79 -4.14
N GLY A 142 -2.07 8.35 -3.78
CA GLY A 142 -1.54 8.57 -2.43
C GLY A 142 -0.06 8.23 -2.32
N ILE A 143 0.50 8.57 -1.17
CA ILE A 143 1.93 8.46 -0.88
C ILE A 143 2.12 7.86 0.51
N ILE A 144 3.06 6.93 0.62
CA ILE A 144 3.56 6.33 1.84
C ILE A 144 5.03 6.70 1.98
N LEU A 145 5.38 7.39 3.06
CA LEU A 145 6.75 7.70 3.45
C LEU A 145 6.94 7.24 4.91
N PRO A 146 7.47 6.03 5.16
CA PRO A 146 7.58 5.46 6.51
C PRO A 146 8.44 6.29 7.47
N ASP A 147 9.37 7.05 6.92
CA ASP A 147 10.30 7.94 7.64
C ASP A 147 9.82 9.38 7.77
N LEU A 148 8.61 9.72 7.27
CA LEU A 148 8.02 11.05 7.42
C LEU A 148 7.41 11.21 8.83
N PRO A 149 7.95 12.10 9.69
CA PRO A 149 7.38 12.34 10.98
C PRO A 149 5.99 12.98 10.88
N MET A 150 5.03 12.46 11.67
CA MET A 150 3.64 12.96 11.67
C MET A 150 3.56 14.47 11.99
N TYR A 151 4.43 14.95 12.89
CA TYR A 151 4.48 16.38 13.22
C TYR A 151 4.89 17.23 12.02
N GLU A 152 5.95 16.85 11.31
CA GLU A 152 6.42 17.56 10.11
C GLU A 152 5.38 17.54 9.00
N TYR A 153 4.74 16.37 8.79
CA TYR A 153 3.64 16.28 7.84
C TYR A 153 2.53 17.27 8.16
N GLU A 154 2.06 17.30 9.41
CA GLU A 154 0.96 18.15 9.85
C GLU A 154 1.28 19.65 9.70
N GLN A 155 2.51 20.06 10.06
CA GLN A 155 2.90 21.46 10.06
C GLN A 155 3.34 21.97 8.69
N LEU A 156 3.99 21.13 7.88
CA LEU A 156 4.70 21.59 6.69
C LEU A 156 4.10 21.05 5.38
N TYR A 157 3.62 19.81 5.35
CA TYR A 157 3.37 19.13 4.08
C TYR A 157 1.90 18.81 3.82
N GLN A 158 1.03 18.79 4.84
CA GLN A 158 -0.37 18.39 4.71
C GLN A 158 -1.13 19.23 3.68
N GLN A 159 -0.92 20.55 3.67
CA GLN A 159 -1.59 21.44 2.72
C GLN A 159 -1.10 21.22 1.28
N LEU A 160 0.19 20.88 1.13
CA LEU A 160 0.76 20.56 -0.17
C LEU A 160 0.16 19.27 -0.75
N PHE A 161 0.07 18.22 0.05
CA PHE A 161 -0.57 16.96 -0.37
C PHE A 161 -2.03 17.17 -0.75
N LYS A 162 -2.78 17.95 0.07
CA LYS A 162 -4.17 18.32 -0.25
C LYS A 162 -4.29 19.12 -1.54
N LYS A 163 -3.39 20.10 -1.77
CA LYS A 163 -3.35 20.93 -3.00
C LYS A 163 -3.28 20.05 -4.26
N TYR A 164 -2.54 18.95 -4.21
CA TYR A 164 -2.36 18.03 -5.33
C TYR A 164 -3.29 16.81 -5.31
N GLY A 165 -4.26 16.75 -4.38
CA GLY A 165 -5.24 15.66 -4.28
C GLY A 165 -4.62 14.31 -3.90
N LEU A 166 -3.49 14.33 -3.20
CA LEU A 166 -2.76 13.13 -2.79
C LEU A 166 -3.07 12.74 -1.35
N HIS A 167 -3.42 11.48 -1.14
CA HIS A 167 -3.54 10.92 0.20
C HIS A 167 -2.16 10.70 0.83
N CYS A 168 -2.07 10.92 2.15
CA CYS A 168 -0.93 10.49 2.95
C CYS A 168 -1.37 9.32 3.84
N ILE A 169 -0.68 8.19 3.72
CA ILE A 169 -0.98 6.96 4.45
C ILE A 169 0.11 6.76 5.51
N PHE A 170 -0.30 6.73 6.78
CA PHE A 170 0.63 6.44 7.88
C PHE A 170 0.60 4.97 8.28
N LEU A 171 1.75 4.52 8.80
CA LEU A 171 1.95 3.16 9.28
C LEU A 171 1.71 3.08 10.78
N ILE A 172 1.11 1.98 11.22
CA ILE A 172 1.06 1.57 12.61
C ILE A 172 1.63 0.15 12.76
N SER A 173 2.19 -0.14 13.92
CA SER A 173 2.79 -1.44 14.25
C SER A 173 2.26 -1.95 15.59
N PRO A 174 2.53 -3.21 15.99
CA PRO A 174 2.18 -3.73 17.30
C PRO A 174 2.71 -2.88 18.48
N GLN A 175 3.85 -2.18 18.27
CA GLN A 175 4.50 -1.34 19.26
C GLN A 175 3.98 0.12 19.28
N THR A 176 3.15 0.50 18.32
CA THR A 176 2.62 1.86 18.24
C THR A 176 1.67 2.12 19.42
N SER A 177 1.93 3.19 20.18
CA SER A 177 1.09 3.55 21.32
C SER A 177 -0.33 3.98 20.88
N PRO A 178 -1.35 3.82 21.73
CA PRO A 178 -2.73 4.22 21.41
C PRO A 178 -2.85 5.68 20.98
N GLN A 179 -2.11 6.59 21.60
CA GLN A 179 -2.10 8.01 21.25
C GLN A 179 -1.53 8.23 19.83
N ARG A 180 -0.44 7.52 19.48
CA ARG A 180 0.13 7.60 18.14
C ARG A 180 -0.76 6.95 17.08
N ILE A 181 -1.47 5.87 17.41
CA ILE A 181 -2.46 5.27 16.50
C ILE A 181 -3.57 6.27 16.22
N LYS A 182 -4.12 6.92 17.25
CA LYS A 182 -5.15 7.95 17.08
C LYS A 182 -4.64 9.10 16.20
N LYS A 183 -3.43 9.60 16.45
CA LYS A 183 -2.82 10.67 15.65
C LYS A 183 -2.59 10.25 14.19
N ALA A 184 -2.11 9.02 13.97
CA ALA A 184 -1.97 8.46 12.63
C ALA A 184 -3.32 8.39 11.90
N ASP A 185 -4.39 7.98 12.59
CA ASP A 185 -5.75 7.93 12.03
C ASP A 185 -6.32 9.33 11.72
N GLU A 186 -6.02 10.32 12.57
CA GLU A 186 -6.40 11.72 12.33
C GLU A 186 -5.72 12.32 11.11
N LEU A 187 -4.44 12.03 10.90
CA LEU A 187 -3.62 12.60 9.84
C LEU A 187 -3.67 11.81 8.53
N SER A 188 -3.90 10.50 8.60
CA SER A 188 -4.04 9.68 7.40
C SER A 188 -5.30 10.03 6.62
N SER A 189 -5.21 9.83 5.33
CA SER A 189 -6.34 9.80 4.43
C SER A 189 -6.21 8.59 3.49
N GLY A 190 -7.34 8.06 3.04
CA GLY A 190 -7.39 6.82 2.27
C GLY A 190 -7.46 5.58 3.16
N PHE A 191 -6.35 5.17 3.80
CA PHE A 191 -6.35 4.06 4.76
C PHE A 191 -5.20 4.16 5.78
N ILE A 192 -5.22 3.28 6.79
CA ILE A 192 -4.10 3.05 7.72
C ILE A 192 -3.36 1.78 7.29
N TYR A 193 -2.05 1.85 7.14
CA TYR A 193 -1.19 0.70 6.90
C TYR A 193 -0.81 0.04 8.24
N ALA A 194 -1.36 -1.13 8.53
CA ALA A 194 -1.01 -1.88 9.74
C ALA A 194 0.08 -2.92 9.42
N VAL A 195 1.26 -2.71 9.97
CA VAL A 195 2.39 -3.66 9.88
C VAL A 195 2.15 -4.81 10.87
N SER A 196 2.11 -6.06 10.41
CA SER A 196 1.71 -7.23 11.22
C SER A 196 2.83 -7.79 12.10
N SER A 197 4.09 -7.45 11.83
CA SER A 197 5.24 -7.86 12.64
C SER A 197 6.32 -6.80 12.62
N SER A 198 7.26 -6.86 13.56
CA SER A 198 8.52 -6.15 13.47
C SER A 198 9.35 -6.80 12.36
N ALA A 199 9.26 -6.27 11.16
CA ALA A 199 9.68 -6.89 9.90
C ALA A 199 11.20 -7.05 9.71
N THR A 200 12.01 -6.83 10.72
CA THR A 200 13.49 -6.95 10.63
C THR A 200 14.02 -8.36 10.84
N THR A 201 13.18 -9.32 11.23
CA THR A 201 13.61 -10.71 11.41
C THR A 201 12.69 -11.63 10.63
N GLY A 202 13.20 -12.30 9.61
CA GLY A 202 12.50 -13.31 8.80
C GLY A 202 12.14 -14.58 9.57
N GLY A 203 11.69 -14.45 10.83
CA GLY A 203 11.17 -15.53 11.66
C GLY A 203 9.66 -15.69 11.45
N ASP A 204 9.19 -16.92 11.44
CA ASP A 204 7.77 -17.27 11.51
C ASP A 204 7.17 -16.68 12.78
N THR A 205 6.51 -15.52 12.64
CA THR A 205 5.75 -14.94 13.76
C THR A 205 4.58 -15.87 14.05
N ASP A 206 4.46 -16.33 15.27
CA ASP A 206 3.38 -17.23 15.70
C ASP A 206 2.01 -16.64 15.28
N LEU A 207 1.23 -17.43 14.54
CA LEU A 207 -0.11 -17.08 14.07
C LEU A 207 -1.04 -16.58 15.19
N LYS A 208 -0.82 -17.04 16.42
CA LYS A 208 -1.57 -16.59 17.60
C LYS A 208 -1.26 -15.14 17.92
N THR A 209 0.00 -14.75 17.94
CA THR A 209 0.45 -13.37 18.18
C THR A 209 -0.08 -12.43 17.09
N GLN A 210 -0.08 -12.86 15.84
CA GLN A 210 -0.68 -12.10 14.73
C GLN A 210 -2.18 -11.92 14.91
N ARG A 211 -2.92 -12.96 15.27
CA ARG A 211 -4.37 -12.88 15.51
C ARG A 211 -4.72 -11.93 16.65
N ASP A 212 -3.97 -11.93 17.74
CA ASP A 212 -4.22 -11.03 18.86
C ASP A 212 -3.99 -9.56 18.48
N TYR A 213 -2.97 -9.29 17.67
CA TYR A 213 -2.76 -7.96 17.11
C TYR A 213 -3.89 -7.55 16.15
N PHE A 214 -4.33 -8.42 15.26
CA PHE A 214 -5.43 -8.12 14.32
C PHE A 214 -6.75 -7.87 15.05
N LYS A 215 -7.05 -8.64 16.10
CA LYS A 215 -8.18 -8.38 16.98
C LYS A 215 -8.09 -7.00 17.65
N LYS A 216 -6.89 -6.65 18.13
CA LYS A 216 -6.66 -5.32 18.69
C LYS A 216 -6.95 -4.22 17.66
N ILE A 217 -6.43 -4.34 16.45
CA ILE A 217 -6.69 -3.38 15.36
C ILE A 217 -8.18 -3.28 15.06
N SER A 218 -8.89 -4.39 14.89
CA SER A 218 -10.32 -4.39 14.57
C SER A 218 -11.18 -3.75 15.68
N SER A 219 -10.69 -3.72 16.94
CA SER A 219 -11.38 -3.07 18.07
C SER A 219 -11.17 -1.56 18.13
N LEU A 220 -10.19 -1.02 17.37
CA LEU A 220 -9.78 0.38 17.40
C LEU A 220 -10.74 1.24 16.59
N LYS A 221 -11.90 1.25 16.51
CA LYS A 221 -12.88 2.12 15.81
C LYS A 221 -12.23 3.33 15.08
N LEU A 222 -11.28 3.03 14.19
CA LEU A 222 -10.57 4.05 13.40
C LEU A 222 -11.53 4.63 12.34
N LYS A 223 -11.32 5.91 11.98
CA LYS A 223 -12.10 6.56 10.94
C LYS A 223 -11.70 6.08 9.54
N ASN A 224 -10.39 5.76 9.36
CA ASN A 224 -9.89 5.24 8.10
C ASN A 224 -9.98 3.72 8.08
N PRO A 225 -10.25 3.10 6.90
CA PRO A 225 -10.10 1.66 6.74
C PRO A 225 -8.65 1.24 7.02
N VAL A 226 -8.47 -0.02 7.42
CA VAL A 226 -7.15 -0.57 7.70
C VAL A 226 -6.81 -1.63 6.65
N LEU A 227 -5.60 -1.60 6.11
CA LEU A 227 -5.00 -2.68 5.34
C LEU A 227 -3.82 -3.26 6.12
N ILE A 228 -3.76 -4.59 6.21
CA ILE A 228 -2.70 -5.29 6.94
C ILE A 228 -1.62 -5.73 5.97
N GLY A 229 -0.38 -5.33 6.23
CA GLY A 229 0.79 -5.74 5.46
C GLY A 229 1.81 -6.50 6.30
N PHE A 230 2.84 -7.00 5.63
CA PHE A 230 3.92 -7.85 6.12
C PHE A 230 3.45 -9.26 6.58
N GLY A 231 4.19 -10.27 6.12
CA GLY A 231 3.88 -11.67 6.44
C GLY A 231 2.69 -12.26 5.68
N ILE A 232 2.03 -11.48 4.82
CA ILE A 232 0.97 -11.98 3.94
C ILE A 232 1.63 -12.56 2.68
N LYS A 233 1.48 -13.86 2.47
CA LYS A 233 2.19 -14.59 1.41
C LYS A 233 1.33 -15.57 0.62
N ASP A 234 0.20 -15.97 1.17
CA ASP A 234 -0.70 -16.99 0.66
C ASP A 234 -2.16 -16.66 1.01
N ARG A 235 -3.07 -17.48 0.51
CA ARG A 235 -4.49 -17.34 0.76
C ARG A 235 -4.84 -17.35 2.25
N ALA A 236 -4.29 -18.28 3.02
CA ALA A 236 -4.63 -18.43 4.43
C ALA A 236 -4.30 -17.15 5.24
N THR A 237 -3.14 -16.57 4.96
CA THR A 237 -2.72 -15.31 5.58
C THR A 237 -3.50 -14.09 5.05
N PHE A 238 -3.89 -14.09 3.77
CA PHE A 238 -4.75 -13.07 3.18
C PHE A 238 -6.15 -13.11 3.81
N ASP A 239 -6.79 -14.28 3.84
CA ASP A 239 -8.12 -14.46 4.43
C ASP A 239 -8.12 -14.09 5.91
N LEU A 240 -7.06 -14.47 6.65
CA LEU A 240 -6.92 -14.11 8.05
C LEU A 240 -6.88 -12.57 8.24
N ALA A 241 -6.11 -11.85 7.43
CA ALA A 241 -6.06 -10.39 7.49
C ALA A 241 -7.42 -9.77 7.15
N CYS A 242 -8.10 -10.26 6.13
CA CYS A 242 -9.42 -9.79 5.70
C CYS A 242 -10.55 -10.02 6.72
N MET A 243 -10.39 -10.99 7.64
CA MET A 243 -11.33 -11.18 8.76
C MET A 243 -11.31 -10.01 9.75
N TYR A 244 -10.21 -9.25 9.84
CA TYR A 244 -10.01 -8.21 10.85
C TYR A 244 -9.82 -6.80 10.26
N ALA A 245 -9.59 -6.69 8.95
CA ALA A 245 -9.33 -5.44 8.26
C ALA A 245 -10.11 -5.34 6.94
N ALA A 246 -10.00 -4.20 6.26
CA ALA A 246 -10.64 -4.02 4.95
C ALA A 246 -9.96 -4.85 3.85
N GLY A 247 -8.71 -5.26 4.06
CA GLY A 247 -7.93 -6.04 3.12
C GLY A 247 -6.50 -6.24 3.57
N ALA A 248 -5.65 -6.71 2.66
CA ALA A 248 -4.25 -6.99 2.93
C ALA A 248 -3.31 -6.48 1.84
N ILE A 249 -2.04 -6.30 2.23
CA ILE A 249 -0.96 -5.83 1.37
C ILE A 249 0.06 -6.95 1.22
N ILE A 250 0.38 -7.28 -0.03
CA ILE A 250 1.32 -8.35 -0.38
C ILE A 250 2.48 -7.74 -1.17
N GLY A 251 3.69 -7.92 -0.66
CA GLY A 251 4.90 -7.40 -1.30
C GLY A 251 5.93 -8.50 -1.57
N SER A 252 6.66 -8.90 -0.54
CA SER A 252 7.83 -9.79 -0.65
C SER A 252 7.54 -11.11 -1.38
N ALA A 253 6.34 -11.68 -1.21
CA ALA A 253 5.97 -12.92 -1.89
C ALA A 253 5.84 -12.70 -3.41
N TYR A 254 5.22 -11.59 -3.82
CA TYR A 254 5.09 -11.25 -5.23
C TYR A 254 6.43 -10.85 -5.88
N ILE A 255 7.26 -10.07 -5.19
CA ILE A 255 8.62 -9.74 -5.66
C ILE A 255 9.44 -11.01 -5.91
N LYS A 256 9.35 -12.02 -5.03
CA LYS A 256 10.01 -13.32 -5.24
C LYS A 256 9.46 -14.04 -6.47
N ALA A 257 8.15 -14.01 -6.69
CA ALA A 257 7.52 -14.68 -7.81
C ALA A 257 7.98 -14.13 -9.16
N ILE A 258 8.08 -12.79 -9.29
CA ILE A 258 8.44 -12.17 -10.58
C ILE A 258 9.95 -12.06 -10.80
N LYS A 259 10.80 -12.34 -9.80
CA LYS A 259 12.25 -12.07 -9.83
C LYS A 259 12.97 -12.65 -11.07
N HIS A 260 12.59 -13.84 -11.47
CA HIS A 260 13.20 -14.58 -12.59
C HIS A 260 12.17 -14.93 -13.67
N SER A 261 11.03 -14.24 -13.68
CA SER A 261 9.95 -14.50 -14.62
C SER A 261 10.29 -13.94 -16.01
N GLU A 262 10.20 -14.80 -17.02
CA GLU A 262 10.23 -14.41 -18.44
C GLU A 262 8.84 -13.99 -18.94
N ASP A 263 7.76 -14.46 -18.28
CA ASP A 263 6.36 -14.07 -18.51
C ASP A 263 5.74 -13.45 -17.26
N ILE A 264 5.93 -12.14 -17.09
CA ILE A 264 5.37 -11.38 -15.95
C ILE A 264 3.85 -11.50 -15.90
N ASN A 265 3.17 -11.49 -17.03
CA ASN A 265 1.70 -11.54 -17.07
C ASN A 265 1.18 -12.91 -16.59
N GLY A 266 1.73 -14.01 -17.10
CA GLY A 266 1.39 -15.36 -16.67
C GLY A 266 1.71 -15.60 -15.20
N THR A 267 2.90 -15.22 -14.76
CA THR A 267 3.32 -15.33 -13.35
C THR A 267 2.38 -14.54 -12.42
N THR A 268 2.00 -13.32 -12.80
CA THR A 268 1.08 -12.49 -12.02
C THR A 268 -0.31 -13.12 -11.94
N ARG A 269 -0.80 -13.66 -13.07
CA ARG A 269 -2.08 -14.38 -13.11
C ARG A 269 -2.09 -15.56 -12.12
N GLU A 270 -1.09 -16.42 -12.20
CA GLU A 270 -0.98 -17.59 -11.34
C GLU A 270 -0.87 -17.20 -9.86
N PHE A 271 -0.06 -16.20 -9.55
CA PHE A 271 0.11 -15.69 -8.19
C PHE A 271 -1.22 -15.19 -7.61
N ILE A 272 -1.95 -14.34 -8.34
CA ILE A 272 -3.22 -13.79 -7.85
C ILE A 272 -4.32 -14.86 -7.80
N GLN A 273 -4.34 -15.81 -8.74
CA GLN A 273 -5.27 -16.94 -8.69
C GLN A 273 -5.09 -17.76 -7.42
N GLN A 274 -3.85 -18.07 -7.01
CA GLN A 274 -3.59 -18.80 -5.77
C GLN A 274 -4.10 -18.09 -4.51
N LEU A 275 -4.23 -16.75 -4.56
CA LEU A 275 -4.79 -15.97 -3.47
C LEU A 275 -6.33 -15.93 -3.47
N LYS A 276 -6.96 -16.04 -4.64
CA LYS A 276 -8.40 -15.79 -4.83
C LYS A 276 -9.24 -17.05 -5.13
N THR A 277 -8.63 -18.15 -5.61
CA THR A 277 -9.39 -19.36 -5.99
C THR A 277 -9.92 -20.10 -4.76
N VAL A 278 -11.22 -20.43 -4.79
CA VAL A 278 -11.90 -21.31 -3.81
C VAL A 278 -11.55 -22.75 -4.10
#